data_acab9d2960b3330b2cbea1b3c0a743f6
#
_entry.id   acab9d2960b3330b2cbea1b3c0a743f6
#
_cell.length_a   1.000
_cell.length_b   1.000
_cell.length_c   1.000
_cell.angle_alpha   90.00
_cell.angle_beta   90.00
_cell.angle_gamma   90.00
#
_symmetry.space_group_name_H-M   'P 1'
#
loop_
_entity.id
_entity.type
_entity.pdbx_description
1 polymer ?
#
loop_
_entity_poly.entity_id
_entity_poly.type
_entity_poly.pdbx_seq_one_letter_code
_entity_poly.pdbx_strand_id
1 'polypeptide(L)'
;MTQSPIIQGPIIQGWCPGALRPMMSGDGLVVRVRPRVGRLSMDQAAGLARLAQAHGNGLIDLSARANVQLRGIADAGHPVLIAALYALGLIDETPAAEAARNITVTPLWLAGDGTEGLANGLMALIAAVDFPELPGKFGYAIDTGLQPVLRGISADIRLERGSAGFILRADGAECGAAVTAETVSAAVRDLATWFVASGGITAGRGRMAALIEGGAVLPDRFRSLPVQPCASSAAKPGLVQAGALVGVEFGQMQAETLEALARLGAIRVTPWRMLLIEGARQMPKIPGMITDPDDPMLRVVACTGAPGCLQAHQPTRDLGRALAPYLTQTLHISGCTKGCAHPGPTATTLVATPTGFDLIRHGNAAAMPALNGLSAAEILARPQILTEITT
;
A
#
# COMPACT_ATOMS: atom_id res chain seq x y z
N MET A 1 24.05 38.87 12.19
CA MET A 1 22.68 38.49 11.83
C MET A 1 22.74 37.03 11.36
N THR A 2 22.52 36.10 12.28
CA THR A 2 22.50 34.67 12.02
C THR A 2 21.12 34.32 11.45
N GLN A 3 21.08 33.98 10.16
CA GLN A 3 19.86 33.42 9.54
C GLN A 3 19.55 32.10 10.21
N SER A 4 18.40 32.02 10.87
CA SER A 4 17.85 30.74 11.34
C SER A 4 17.68 29.80 10.14
N PRO A 5 18.07 28.52 10.25
CA PRO A 5 17.87 27.58 9.18
C PRO A 5 16.36 27.44 8.93
N ILE A 6 15.94 27.71 7.70
CA ILE A 6 14.58 27.43 7.22
C ILE A 6 14.42 25.90 7.34
N ILE A 7 13.61 25.45 8.28
CA ILE A 7 13.18 24.05 8.39
C ILE A 7 12.36 23.77 7.13
N GLN A 8 13.00 23.28 6.09
CA GLN A 8 12.30 22.77 4.91
C GLN A 8 11.54 21.50 5.33
N GLY A 9 10.24 21.55 5.28
CA GLY A 9 9.41 20.38 5.49
C GLY A 9 9.73 19.25 4.50
N PRO A 10 9.24 18.03 4.71
CA PRO A 10 9.57 16.88 3.87
C PRO A 10 9.17 17.10 2.41
N ILE A 11 10.06 16.79 1.48
CA ILE A 11 9.83 16.94 0.04
C ILE A 11 8.76 15.94 -0.41
N ILE A 12 7.64 16.45 -0.92
CA ILE A 12 6.56 15.65 -1.50
C ILE A 12 6.70 15.68 -3.02
N GLN A 13 7.03 14.54 -3.63
CA GLN A 13 7.26 14.42 -5.07
C GLN A 13 6.00 14.64 -5.94
N GLY A 14 4.80 14.62 -5.36
CA GLY A 14 3.55 14.87 -6.08
C GLY A 14 3.04 13.72 -6.97
N TRP A 15 3.85 12.70 -7.23
CA TRP A 15 3.54 11.52 -8.03
C TRP A 15 3.91 10.22 -7.29
N CYS A 16 3.38 9.07 -7.76
CA CYS A 16 3.76 7.76 -7.23
C CYS A 16 4.88 7.17 -8.09
N PRO A 17 5.95 6.62 -7.49
CA PRO A 17 6.98 5.93 -8.27
C PRO A 17 6.38 4.73 -9.01
N GLY A 18 6.97 4.45 -10.17
CA GLY A 18 6.70 3.30 -11.00
C GLY A 18 8.00 2.54 -11.31
N ALA A 19 7.97 1.64 -12.27
CA ALA A 19 9.15 1.05 -12.84
C ALA A 19 9.78 1.98 -13.89
N LEU A 20 8.95 2.53 -14.77
CA LEU A 20 9.38 3.46 -15.82
C LEU A 20 9.72 4.86 -15.29
N ARG A 21 9.21 5.22 -14.12
CA ARG A 21 9.54 6.47 -13.42
C ARG A 21 9.92 6.16 -11.97
N PRO A 22 11.14 5.69 -11.71
CA PRO A 22 11.60 5.35 -10.37
C PRO A 22 11.78 6.58 -9.49
N MET A 23 11.99 6.37 -8.20
CA MET A 23 12.23 7.43 -7.22
C MET A 23 13.60 7.20 -6.56
N MET A 24 14.40 8.26 -6.45
CA MET A 24 15.64 8.22 -5.69
C MET A 24 15.36 8.06 -4.18
N SER A 25 16.14 7.21 -3.53
CA SER A 25 16.16 6.98 -2.09
C SER A 25 17.60 7.01 -1.58
N GLY A 26 17.81 6.83 -0.28
CA GLY A 26 19.16 6.88 0.31
C GLY A 26 20.05 5.71 -0.10
N ASP A 27 19.44 4.64 -0.55
CA ASP A 27 20.13 3.41 -0.98
C ASP A 27 20.17 3.21 -2.51
N GLY A 28 19.73 4.20 -3.31
CA GLY A 28 19.61 4.14 -4.77
C GLY A 28 18.18 4.31 -5.25
N LEU A 29 17.93 4.00 -6.53
CA LEU A 29 16.58 4.07 -7.08
C LEU A 29 15.67 3.00 -6.46
N VAL A 30 14.41 3.39 -6.22
CA VAL A 30 13.30 2.50 -5.88
C VAL A 30 12.46 2.30 -7.14
N VAL A 31 12.47 1.08 -7.67
CA VAL A 31 11.73 0.66 -8.85
C VAL A 31 10.48 -0.11 -8.41
N ARG A 32 9.30 0.43 -8.71
CA ARG A 32 8.03 -0.18 -8.28
C ARG A 32 7.40 -0.96 -9.40
N VAL A 33 7.13 -2.23 -9.13
CA VAL A 33 6.39 -3.15 -10.00
C VAL A 33 4.97 -3.27 -9.47
N ARG A 34 3.98 -3.19 -10.37
CA ARG A 34 2.56 -3.38 -10.08
C ARG A 34 2.08 -4.70 -10.68
N PRO A 35 2.05 -5.80 -9.92
CA PRO A 35 1.61 -7.09 -10.45
C PRO A 35 0.18 -6.99 -10.98
N ARG A 36 -0.08 -7.57 -12.15
CA ARG A 36 -1.43 -7.63 -12.72
C ARG A 36 -2.32 -8.46 -11.80
N VAL A 37 -3.52 -7.96 -11.51
CA VAL A 37 -4.46 -8.58 -10.55
C VAL A 37 -3.84 -8.82 -9.16
N GLY A 38 -2.78 -8.08 -8.82
CA GLY A 38 -2.02 -8.28 -7.58
C GLY A 38 -1.20 -9.58 -7.51
N ARG A 39 -1.05 -10.31 -8.63
CA ARG A 39 -0.51 -11.67 -8.69
C ARG A 39 0.81 -11.74 -9.46
N LEU A 40 1.75 -12.51 -8.93
CA LEU A 40 2.99 -12.93 -9.59
C LEU A 40 2.92 -14.44 -9.82
N SER A 41 3.21 -14.91 -11.04
CA SER A 41 3.47 -16.33 -11.26
C SER A 41 4.74 -16.75 -10.51
N MET A 42 4.97 -18.06 -10.39
CA MET A 42 6.21 -18.59 -9.80
C MET A 42 7.45 -18.03 -10.54
N ASP A 43 7.42 -18.02 -11.87
CA ASP A 43 8.53 -17.50 -12.69
C ASP A 43 8.71 -15.99 -12.54
N GLN A 44 7.63 -15.22 -12.46
CA GLN A 44 7.69 -13.78 -12.24
C GLN A 44 8.25 -13.46 -10.85
N ALA A 45 7.83 -14.16 -9.80
CA ALA A 45 8.33 -13.94 -8.45
C ALA A 45 9.82 -14.33 -8.33
N ALA A 46 10.21 -15.48 -8.87
CA ALA A 46 11.62 -15.89 -8.93
C ALA A 46 12.47 -14.95 -9.80
N GLY A 47 11.90 -14.48 -10.94
CA GLY A 47 12.55 -13.49 -11.80
C GLY A 47 12.79 -12.17 -11.08
N LEU A 48 11.79 -11.64 -10.38
CA LEU A 48 11.92 -10.42 -9.55
C LEU A 48 13.00 -10.58 -8.47
N ALA A 49 13.06 -11.73 -7.80
CA ALA A 49 14.09 -12.01 -6.80
C ALA A 49 15.50 -11.94 -7.41
N ARG A 50 15.73 -12.62 -8.53
CA ARG A 50 17.00 -12.58 -9.24
C ARG A 50 17.38 -11.16 -9.72
N LEU A 51 16.40 -10.39 -10.20
CA LEU A 51 16.63 -9.00 -10.62
C LEU A 51 16.97 -8.08 -9.45
N ALA A 52 16.35 -8.28 -8.28
CA ALA A 52 16.68 -7.54 -7.06
C ALA A 52 18.13 -7.79 -6.61
N GLN A 53 18.61 -9.04 -6.74
CA GLN A 53 20.01 -9.41 -6.43
C GLN A 53 20.99 -8.84 -7.45
N ALA A 54 20.67 -8.98 -8.74
CA ALA A 54 21.59 -8.63 -9.83
C ALA A 54 21.75 -7.12 -10.04
N HIS A 55 20.69 -6.34 -9.83
CA HIS A 55 20.62 -4.92 -10.18
C HIS A 55 20.37 -4.00 -8.99
N GLY A 56 20.00 -4.54 -7.83
CA GLY A 56 19.70 -3.79 -6.61
C GLY A 56 20.58 -4.21 -5.45
N ASN A 57 20.11 -3.88 -4.24
CA ASN A 57 20.77 -4.27 -2.99
C ASN A 57 20.19 -5.58 -2.38
N GLY A 58 19.40 -6.33 -3.13
CA GLY A 58 18.75 -7.57 -2.69
C GLY A 58 17.49 -7.34 -1.84
N LEU A 59 17.13 -6.10 -1.50
CA LEU A 59 15.96 -5.82 -0.70
C LEU A 59 14.71 -5.61 -1.57
N ILE A 60 13.60 -6.17 -1.12
CA ILE A 60 12.28 -6.06 -1.75
C ILE A 60 11.29 -5.53 -0.72
N ASP A 61 10.63 -4.41 -1.03
CA ASP A 61 9.58 -3.83 -0.19
C ASP A 61 8.18 -4.15 -0.75
N LEU A 62 7.23 -4.40 0.15
CA LEU A 62 5.80 -4.47 -0.13
C LEU A 62 5.14 -3.14 0.24
N SER A 63 4.35 -2.59 -0.68
CA SER A 63 3.67 -1.31 -0.43
C SER A 63 2.23 -1.52 0.06
N ALA A 64 1.66 -0.51 0.74
CA ALA A 64 0.25 -0.50 1.15
C ALA A 64 -0.76 -0.45 -0.05
N ARG A 65 -0.26 -0.46 -1.30
CA ARG A 65 -1.06 -0.57 -2.52
C ARG A 65 -0.84 -1.89 -3.24
N ALA A 66 -0.42 -2.94 -2.52
CA ALA A 66 -0.15 -4.27 -3.08
C ALA A 66 0.85 -4.26 -4.25
N ASN A 67 1.88 -3.42 -4.17
CA ASN A 67 2.97 -3.37 -5.16
C ASN A 67 4.27 -3.88 -4.55
N VAL A 68 5.16 -4.37 -5.41
CA VAL A 68 6.53 -4.78 -5.06
C VAL A 68 7.50 -3.66 -5.44
N GLN A 69 8.50 -3.40 -4.62
CA GLN A 69 9.53 -2.39 -4.87
C GLN A 69 10.91 -3.02 -4.76
N LEU A 70 11.70 -2.94 -5.84
CA LEU A 70 13.11 -3.29 -5.84
C LEU A 70 13.91 -2.08 -5.36
N ARG A 71 14.88 -2.31 -4.48
CA ARG A 71 15.64 -1.24 -3.84
C ARG A 71 17.10 -1.23 -4.27
N GLY A 72 17.75 -0.08 -4.09
CA GLY A 72 19.18 0.05 -4.32
C GLY A 72 19.62 -0.05 -5.77
N ILE A 73 18.72 0.25 -6.71
CA ILE A 73 19.03 0.18 -8.15
C ILE A 73 19.92 1.37 -8.51
N ALA A 74 21.06 1.09 -9.14
CA ALA A 74 21.92 2.12 -9.69
C ALA A 74 21.32 2.72 -10.97
N ASP A 75 21.50 4.03 -11.21
CA ASP A 75 20.99 4.70 -12.41
C ASP A 75 21.43 4.00 -13.69
N ALA A 76 22.69 3.58 -13.78
CA ALA A 76 23.24 2.87 -14.95
C ALA A 76 22.61 1.46 -15.16
N GLY A 77 22.14 0.83 -14.08
CA GLY A 77 21.49 -0.50 -14.13
C GLY A 77 20.02 -0.44 -14.47
N HIS A 78 19.37 0.73 -14.33
CA HIS A 78 17.92 0.88 -14.52
C HIS A 78 17.44 0.47 -15.92
N PRO A 79 18.07 0.84 -17.06
CA PRO A 79 17.61 0.43 -18.38
C PRO A 79 17.63 -1.09 -18.58
N VAL A 80 18.64 -1.78 -18.06
CA VAL A 80 18.75 -3.24 -18.15
C VAL A 80 17.66 -3.91 -17.31
N LEU A 81 17.42 -3.40 -16.10
CA LEU A 81 16.34 -3.86 -15.24
C LEU A 81 14.96 -3.70 -15.92
N ILE A 82 14.70 -2.56 -16.58
CA ILE A 82 13.45 -2.30 -17.29
C ILE A 82 13.24 -3.31 -18.43
N ALA A 83 14.26 -3.58 -19.24
CA ALA A 83 14.17 -4.58 -20.30
C ALA A 83 13.84 -5.98 -19.75
N ALA A 84 14.46 -6.37 -18.63
CA ALA A 84 14.18 -7.65 -17.99
C ALA A 84 12.77 -7.71 -17.35
N LEU A 85 12.29 -6.64 -16.73
CA LEU A 85 10.92 -6.54 -16.20
C LEU A 85 9.88 -6.59 -17.34
N TYR A 86 10.19 -5.99 -18.49
CA TYR A 86 9.35 -6.07 -19.67
C TYR A 86 9.25 -7.50 -20.19
N ALA A 87 10.37 -8.21 -20.29
CA ALA A 87 10.42 -9.62 -20.70
C ALA A 87 9.61 -10.54 -19.74
N LEU A 88 9.51 -10.18 -18.46
CA LEU A 88 8.66 -10.88 -17.49
C LEU A 88 7.17 -10.48 -17.56
N GLY A 89 6.79 -9.52 -18.41
CA GLY A 89 5.42 -8.99 -18.50
C GLY A 89 4.95 -8.21 -17.26
N LEU A 90 5.89 -7.60 -16.53
CA LEU A 90 5.63 -6.98 -15.23
C LEU A 90 5.48 -5.46 -15.27
N ILE A 91 5.75 -4.83 -16.40
CA ILE A 91 5.62 -3.38 -16.58
C ILE A 91 4.71 -3.06 -17.78
N ASP A 92 4.19 -1.85 -17.76
CA ASP A 92 3.36 -1.30 -18.85
C ASP A 92 4.25 -0.66 -19.93
N GLU A 93 3.68 -0.39 -21.11
CA GLU A 93 4.44 0.15 -22.24
C GLU A 93 4.88 1.61 -22.02
N THR A 94 4.11 2.39 -21.26
CA THR A 94 4.38 3.80 -21.04
C THR A 94 4.24 4.20 -19.57
N PRO A 95 4.97 5.25 -19.11
CA PRO A 95 4.80 5.78 -17.76
C PRO A 95 3.37 6.24 -17.44
N ALA A 96 2.63 6.71 -18.45
CA ALA A 96 1.24 7.14 -18.29
C ALA A 96 0.32 5.93 -18.04
N ALA A 97 0.43 4.86 -18.83
CA ALA A 97 -0.31 3.62 -18.62
C ALA A 97 0.00 3.00 -17.26
N GLU A 98 1.29 2.97 -16.88
CA GLU A 98 1.70 2.50 -15.56
C GLU A 98 1.08 3.34 -14.43
N ALA A 99 1.08 4.65 -14.54
CA ALA A 99 0.51 5.55 -13.52
C ALA A 99 -1.00 5.40 -13.40
N ALA A 100 -1.71 5.23 -14.51
CA ALA A 100 -3.17 5.07 -14.55
C ALA A 100 -3.63 3.74 -13.94
N ARG A 101 -2.85 2.66 -14.07
CA ARG A 101 -3.17 1.30 -13.59
C ARG A 101 -2.96 1.15 -12.07
N ASN A 102 -3.64 1.99 -11.29
CA ASN A 102 -3.56 1.97 -9.84
C ASN A 102 -4.75 1.18 -9.24
N ILE A 103 -4.77 -0.13 -9.54
CA ILE A 103 -5.85 -1.05 -9.16
C ILE A 103 -5.35 -1.97 -8.06
N THR A 104 -6.06 -1.99 -6.92
CA THR A 104 -5.85 -2.97 -5.85
C THR A 104 -6.98 -3.99 -5.89
N VAL A 105 -6.64 -5.26 -6.02
CA VAL A 105 -7.59 -6.38 -6.06
C VAL A 105 -7.52 -7.13 -4.74
N THR A 106 -8.67 -7.59 -4.21
CA THR A 106 -8.66 -8.44 -3.02
C THR A 106 -7.72 -9.62 -3.23
N PRO A 107 -6.78 -9.88 -2.32
CA PRO A 107 -5.87 -11.01 -2.50
C PRO A 107 -6.53 -12.37 -2.22
N LEU A 108 -7.78 -12.36 -1.72
CA LEU A 108 -8.50 -13.55 -1.29
C LEU A 108 -9.43 -14.13 -2.39
N TRP A 109 -9.36 -13.62 -3.62
CA TRP A 109 -10.16 -14.12 -4.73
C TRP A 109 -9.85 -15.60 -5.05
N LEU A 110 -10.81 -16.31 -5.65
CA LEU A 110 -10.67 -17.70 -6.04
C LEU A 110 -10.72 -17.84 -7.57
N ALA A 111 -10.02 -18.83 -8.10
CA ALA A 111 -10.08 -19.10 -9.53
C ALA A 111 -11.53 -19.35 -9.96
N GLY A 112 -11.98 -18.62 -10.98
CA GLY A 112 -13.33 -18.73 -11.52
C GLY A 112 -14.43 -17.94 -10.79
N ASP A 113 -14.08 -17.15 -9.74
CA ASP A 113 -15.07 -16.32 -9.01
C ASP A 113 -15.42 -14.99 -9.72
N GLY A 114 -14.86 -14.76 -10.91
CA GLY A 114 -15.08 -13.57 -11.73
C GLY A 114 -14.18 -12.38 -11.41
N THR A 115 -13.46 -12.38 -10.30
CA THR A 115 -12.61 -11.26 -9.85
C THR A 115 -11.53 -10.92 -10.88
N GLU A 116 -10.85 -11.92 -11.41
CA GLU A 116 -9.80 -11.73 -12.42
C GLU A 116 -10.36 -11.09 -13.70
N GLY A 117 -11.52 -11.54 -14.15
CA GLY A 117 -12.22 -10.96 -15.31
C GLY A 117 -12.58 -9.49 -15.11
N LEU A 118 -13.11 -9.14 -13.93
CA LEU A 118 -13.44 -7.76 -13.55
C LEU A 118 -12.18 -6.87 -13.51
N ALA A 119 -11.09 -7.37 -12.94
CA ALA A 119 -9.84 -6.63 -12.87
C ALA A 119 -9.22 -6.41 -14.26
N ASN A 120 -9.22 -7.43 -15.12
CA ASN A 120 -8.75 -7.32 -16.50
C ASN A 120 -9.63 -6.37 -17.32
N GLY A 121 -10.95 -6.44 -17.19
CA GLY A 121 -11.89 -5.51 -17.82
C GLY A 121 -11.66 -4.06 -17.39
N LEU A 122 -11.41 -3.83 -16.10
CA LEU A 122 -11.08 -2.48 -15.60
C LEU A 122 -9.72 -1.99 -16.13
N MET A 123 -8.70 -2.85 -16.20
CA MET A 123 -7.41 -2.48 -16.81
C MET A 123 -7.57 -2.06 -18.27
N ALA A 124 -8.35 -2.82 -19.06
CA ALA A 124 -8.63 -2.50 -20.45
C ALA A 124 -9.41 -1.18 -20.59
N LEU A 125 -10.40 -0.95 -19.72
CA LEU A 125 -11.18 0.30 -19.67
C LEU A 125 -10.31 1.52 -19.43
N ILE A 126 -9.42 1.46 -18.43
CA ILE A 126 -8.54 2.58 -18.06
C ILE A 126 -7.52 2.88 -19.17
N ALA A 127 -7.10 1.86 -19.93
CA ALA A 127 -6.19 2.03 -21.05
C ALA A 127 -6.88 2.55 -22.33
N ALA A 128 -8.21 2.63 -22.37
CA ALA A 128 -8.95 3.11 -23.54
C ALA A 128 -8.71 4.61 -23.75
N VAL A 129 -8.55 5.02 -25.02
CA VAL A 129 -8.24 6.41 -25.43
C VAL A 129 -9.30 7.42 -24.96
N ASP A 130 -10.55 6.99 -24.86
CA ASP A 130 -11.72 7.79 -24.47
C ASP A 130 -12.00 7.74 -22.96
N PHE A 131 -11.13 7.13 -22.16
CA PHE A 131 -11.26 7.15 -20.71
C PHE A 131 -10.76 8.50 -20.16
N PRO A 132 -11.47 9.13 -19.18
CA PRO A 132 -11.06 10.43 -18.66
C PRO A 132 -9.66 10.39 -18.02
N GLU A 133 -8.86 11.42 -18.26
CA GLU A 133 -7.57 11.57 -17.60
C GLU A 133 -7.77 11.87 -16.11
N LEU A 134 -7.13 11.09 -15.26
CA LEU A 134 -7.27 11.14 -13.81
C LEU A 134 -5.93 11.39 -13.13
N PRO A 135 -5.93 11.96 -11.90
CA PRO A 135 -4.70 12.18 -11.15
C PRO A 135 -3.92 10.88 -10.93
N GLY A 136 -2.59 10.91 -11.02
CA GLY A 136 -1.73 9.72 -10.89
C GLY A 136 -1.79 8.99 -9.53
N LYS A 137 -2.53 9.52 -8.54
CA LYS A 137 -2.85 8.85 -7.27
C LYS A 137 -4.29 8.35 -7.20
N PHE A 138 -5.10 8.63 -8.21
CA PHE A 138 -6.45 8.10 -8.31
C PHE A 138 -6.37 6.58 -8.42
N GLY A 139 -7.19 5.86 -7.67
CA GLY A 139 -7.06 4.41 -7.56
C GLY A 139 -8.40 3.70 -7.47
N TYR A 140 -8.34 2.41 -7.74
CA TYR A 140 -9.50 1.53 -7.78
C TYR A 140 -9.29 0.38 -6.80
N ALA A 141 -10.36 -0.04 -6.13
CA ALA A 141 -10.38 -1.23 -5.30
C ALA A 141 -11.42 -2.22 -5.85
N ILE A 142 -11.00 -3.46 -6.10
CA ILE A 142 -11.88 -4.57 -6.49
C ILE A 142 -11.92 -5.56 -5.33
N ASP A 143 -13.02 -5.55 -4.58
CA ASP A 143 -13.22 -6.31 -3.34
C ASP A 143 -14.47 -7.20 -3.46
N THR A 144 -14.34 -8.25 -4.25
CA THR A 144 -15.43 -9.14 -4.66
C THR A 144 -15.71 -10.27 -3.67
N GLY A 145 -14.96 -10.35 -2.56
CA GLY A 145 -15.17 -11.34 -1.51
C GLY A 145 -16.50 -11.15 -0.77
N LEU A 146 -16.98 -12.19 -0.08
CA LEU A 146 -18.17 -12.12 0.76
C LEU A 146 -18.05 -11.10 1.91
N GLN A 147 -16.83 -10.93 2.41
CA GLN A 147 -16.48 -9.92 3.41
C GLN A 147 -15.52 -8.92 2.76
N PRO A 148 -15.84 -7.63 2.75
CA PRO A 148 -14.94 -6.60 2.25
C PRO A 148 -13.68 -6.51 3.11
N VAL A 149 -12.51 -6.60 2.46
CA VAL A 149 -11.20 -6.55 3.14
C VAL A 149 -10.35 -5.35 2.72
N LEU A 150 -10.79 -4.60 1.69
CA LEU A 150 -10.04 -3.48 1.12
C LEU A 150 -10.59 -2.10 1.51
N ARG A 151 -11.59 -2.00 2.41
CA ARG A 151 -12.18 -0.71 2.78
C ARG A 151 -11.18 0.26 3.40
N GLY A 152 -10.20 -0.23 4.15
CA GLY A 152 -9.15 0.58 4.78
C GLY A 152 -8.00 1.01 3.85
N ILE A 153 -7.99 0.59 2.58
CA ILE A 153 -6.94 0.99 1.64
C ILE A 153 -7.32 2.26 0.87
N SER A 154 -6.30 2.96 0.37
CA SER A 154 -6.50 4.14 -0.47
C SER A 154 -7.02 3.75 -1.86
N ALA A 155 -8.26 4.11 -2.15
CA ALA A 155 -8.89 4.00 -3.47
C ALA A 155 -9.79 5.23 -3.69
N ASP A 156 -10.37 5.39 -4.87
CA ASP A 156 -11.30 6.46 -5.23
C ASP A 156 -12.61 5.88 -5.78
N ILE A 157 -12.52 4.80 -6.54
CA ILE A 157 -13.68 4.03 -6.97
C ILE A 157 -13.56 2.61 -6.40
N ARG A 158 -14.63 2.11 -5.80
CA ARG A 158 -14.67 0.80 -5.13
C ARG A 158 -15.74 -0.08 -5.74
N LEU A 159 -15.35 -1.29 -6.12
CA LEU A 159 -16.26 -2.36 -6.51
C LEU A 159 -16.29 -3.39 -5.38
N GLU A 160 -17.41 -3.54 -4.72
CA GLU A 160 -17.59 -4.47 -3.61
C GLU A 160 -18.70 -5.47 -3.94
N ARG A 161 -18.73 -6.60 -3.24
CA ARG A 161 -19.86 -7.54 -3.37
C ARG A 161 -21.12 -6.95 -2.73
N GLY A 162 -22.21 -6.94 -3.49
CA GLY A 162 -23.55 -6.60 -3.02
C GLY A 162 -24.38 -7.84 -2.74
N SER A 163 -25.63 -7.65 -2.32
CA SER A 163 -26.58 -8.73 -2.05
C SER A 163 -27.01 -9.53 -3.30
N ALA A 164 -27.01 -8.86 -4.46
CA ALA A 164 -27.44 -9.45 -5.75
C ALA A 164 -26.50 -9.01 -6.88
N GLY A 165 -25.21 -9.28 -6.75
CA GLY A 165 -24.18 -8.86 -7.71
C GLY A 165 -23.09 -8.01 -7.06
N PHE A 166 -22.81 -6.85 -7.64
CA PHE A 166 -21.81 -5.94 -7.12
C PHE A 166 -22.40 -4.56 -6.84
N ILE A 167 -21.75 -3.82 -5.95
CA ILE A 167 -22.00 -2.42 -5.69
C ILE A 167 -20.77 -1.61 -6.10
N LEU A 168 -20.93 -0.63 -6.99
CA LEU A 168 -19.91 0.33 -7.35
C LEU A 168 -20.18 1.62 -6.60
N ARG A 169 -19.17 2.11 -5.87
CA ARG A 169 -19.29 3.35 -5.09
C ARG A 169 -18.10 4.26 -5.21
N ALA A 170 -18.35 5.54 -5.01
CA ALA A 170 -17.33 6.54 -4.76
C ALA A 170 -16.73 6.33 -3.36
N ASP A 171 -15.42 6.53 -3.21
CA ASP A 171 -14.78 6.56 -1.87
C ASP A 171 -15.32 7.76 -1.08
N GLY A 172 -15.60 7.56 0.21
CA GLY A 172 -16.25 8.56 1.06
C GLY A 172 -17.79 8.54 1.02
N ALA A 173 -18.42 7.86 0.04
CA ALA A 173 -19.88 7.74 -0.03
C ALA A 173 -20.39 6.54 0.79
N GLU A 174 -21.56 6.73 1.44
CA GLU A 174 -22.29 5.70 2.19
C GLU A 174 -23.21 4.84 1.30
N CYS A 175 -23.30 5.15 0.02
CA CYS A 175 -24.13 4.47 -0.97
C CYS A 175 -23.39 4.27 -2.29
N GLY A 176 -23.95 3.46 -3.17
CA GLY A 176 -23.41 3.17 -4.49
C GLY A 176 -24.50 2.75 -5.48
N ALA A 177 -24.09 2.28 -6.65
CA ALA A 177 -24.92 1.73 -7.70
C ALA A 177 -24.84 0.21 -7.75
N ALA A 178 -25.97 -0.48 -7.96
CA ALA A 178 -25.95 -1.89 -8.33
C ALA A 178 -25.33 -2.04 -9.73
N VAL A 179 -24.40 -2.98 -9.87
CA VAL A 179 -23.77 -3.30 -11.15
C VAL A 179 -23.57 -4.80 -11.30
N THR A 180 -23.53 -5.25 -12.56
CA THR A 180 -23.16 -6.61 -12.94
C THR A 180 -21.78 -6.61 -13.61
N ALA A 181 -21.25 -7.78 -13.94
CA ALA A 181 -19.99 -7.89 -14.69
C ALA A 181 -20.07 -7.17 -16.06
N GLU A 182 -21.26 -7.14 -16.69
CA GLU A 182 -21.50 -6.50 -17.98
C GLU A 182 -21.61 -4.97 -17.86
N THR A 183 -22.15 -4.45 -16.76
CA THR A 183 -22.45 -3.03 -16.60
C THR A 183 -21.40 -2.25 -15.81
N VAL A 184 -20.46 -2.93 -15.13
CA VAL A 184 -19.46 -2.30 -14.26
C VAL A 184 -18.55 -1.32 -15.02
N SER A 185 -18.11 -1.66 -16.23
CA SER A 185 -17.24 -0.81 -17.03
C SER A 185 -17.88 0.54 -17.39
N ALA A 186 -19.14 0.52 -17.82
CA ALA A 186 -19.89 1.74 -18.10
C ALA A 186 -20.08 2.58 -16.83
N ALA A 187 -20.41 1.94 -15.70
CA ALA A 187 -20.60 2.62 -14.44
C ALA A 187 -19.30 3.26 -13.89
N VAL A 188 -18.14 2.59 -14.04
CA VAL A 188 -16.83 3.15 -13.67
C VAL A 188 -16.51 4.38 -14.53
N ARG A 189 -16.74 4.31 -15.85
CA ARG A 189 -16.54 5.43 -16.75
C ARG A 189 -17.40 6.62 -16.37
N ASP A 190 -18.69 6.40 -16.11
CA ASP A 190 -19.61 7.47 -15.73
C ASP A 190 -19.21 8.15 -14.42
N LEU A 191 -18.80 7.35 -13.41
CA LEU A 191 -18.36 7.89 -12.13
C LEU A 191 -17.03 8.65 -12.25
N ALA A 192 -16.10 8.17 -13.07
CA ALA A 192 -14.84 8.86 -13.36
C ALA A 192 -15.08 10.17 -14.13
N THR A 193 -15.97 10.17 -15.13
CA THR A 193 -16.37 11.36 -15.89
C THR A 193 -17.05 12.40 -14.98
N TRP A 194 -17.97 11.93 -14.11
CA TRP A 194 -18.60 12.81 -13.12
C TRP A 194 -17.58 13.45 -12.17
N PHE A 195 -16.58 12.68 -11.68
CA PHE A 195 -15.53 13.20 -10.82
C PHE A 195 -14.78 14.36 -11.48
N VAL A 196 -14.40 14.21 -12.74
CA VAL A 196 -13.73 15.26 -13.52
C VAL A 196 -14.64 16.48 -13.72
N ALA A 197 -15.88 16.24 -14.17
CA ALA A 197 -16.87 17.30 -14.44
C ALA A 197 -17.28 18.08 -13.18
N SER A 198 -17.24 17.44 -12.01
CA SER A 198 -17.56 18.07 -10.71
C SER A 198 -16.39 18.83 -10.08
N GLY A 199 -15.28 19.03 -10.81
CA GLY A 199 -14.11 19.76 -10.31
C GLY A 199 -13.25 18.94 -9.35
N GLY A 200 -13.30 17.61 -9.43
CA GLY A 200 -12.51 16.71 -8.59
C GLY A 200 -11.00 16.80 -8.79
N ILE A 201 -10.53 17.56 -9.81
CA ILE A 201 -9.12 17.75 -10.11
C ILE A 201 -8.73 19.22 -9.95
N THR A 202 -7.75 19.48 -9.07
CA THR A 202 -7.14 20.81 -8.87
C THR A 202 -5.63 20.67 -8.96
N ALA A 203 -4.99 21.42 -9.86
CA ALA A 203 -3.54 21.39 -10.11
C ALA A 203 -3.00 19.97 -10.33
N GLY A 204 -3.70 19.12 -11.10
CA GLY A 204 -3.33 17.74 -11.39
C GLY A 204 -3.49 16.78 -10.22
N ARG A 205 -4.16 17.18 -9.14
CA ARG A 205 -4.41 16.38 -7.93
C ARG A 205 -5.89 16.31 -7.64
N GLY A 206 -6.33 15.24 -6.99
CA GLY A 206 -7.71 15.09 -6.56
C GLY A 206 -7.93 13.71 -5.94
N ARG A 207 -8.91 13.64 -5.05
CA ARG A 207 -9.37 12.41 -4.41
C ARG A 207 -10.89 12.44 -4.34
N MET A 208 -11.50 11.29 -4.58
CA MET A 208 -12.95 11.11 -4.55
C MET A 208 -13.54 11.48 -3.18
N ALA A 209 -12.95 10.96 -2.10
CA ALA A 209 -13.40 11.26 -0.74
C ALA A 209 -13.41 12.76 -0.45
N ALA A 210 -12.35 13.50 -0.84
CA ALA A 210 -12.28 14.94 -0.62
C ALA A 210 -13.35 15.71 -1.43
N LEU A 211 -13.69 15.25 -2.63
CA LEU A 211 -14.77 15.84 -3.43
C LEU A 211 -16.13 15.63 -2.76
N ILE A 212 -16.38 14.42 -2.23
CA ILE A 212 -17.62 14.09 -1.50
C ILE A 212 -17.71 14.88 -0.19
N GLU A 213 -16.63 14.93 0.61
CA GLU A 213 -16.54 15.73 1.85
C GLU A 213 -16.75 17.22 1.58
N GLY A 214 -16.32 17.70 0.40
CA GLY A 214 -16.56 19.07 -0.10
C GLY A 214 -18.00 19.37 -0.49
N GLY A 215 -18.93 18.39 -0.37
CA GLY A 215 -20.37 18.56 -0.63
C GLY A 215 -20.79 18.28 -2.06
N ALA A 216 -19.95 17.69 -2.91
CA ALA A 216 -20.36 17.30 -4.26
C ALA A 216 -21.45 16.22 -4.22
N VAL A 217 -22.53 16.42 -4.98
CA VAL A 217 -23.68 15.53 -5.00
C VAL A 217 -23.50 14.48 -6.10
N LEU A 218 -23.44 13.20 -5.70
CA LEU A 218 -23.37 12.07 -6.63
C LEU A 218 -24.65 12.00 -7.51
N PRO A 219 -24.53 11.56 -8.78
CA PRO A 219 -25.70 11.23 -9.60
C PRO A 219 -26.59 10.19 -8.91
N ASP A 220 -27.90 10.26 -9.13
CA ASP A 220 -28.92 9.44 -8.45
C ASP A 220 -28.61 7.94 -8.49
N ARG A 221 -28.12 7.43 -9.62
CA ARG A 221 -27.76 6.02 -9.78
C ARG A 221 -26.71 5.54 -8.75
N PHE A 222 -25.79 6.42 -8.34
CA PHE A 222 -24.73 6.10 -7.36
C PHE A 222 -25.18 6.36 -5.91
N ARG A 223 -26.45 6.72 -5.70
CA ARG A 223 -27.08 6.91 -4.39
C ARG A 223 -28.17 5.87 -4.11
N SER A 224 -28.34 4.88 -5.00
CA SER A 224 -29.49 3.97 -5.00
C SER A 224 -29.40 2.83 -3.99
N LEU A 225 -28.20 2.39 -3.61
CA LEU A 225 -27.97 1.28 -2.68
C LEU A 225 -27.12 1.70 -1.49
N PRO A 226 -27.60 1.50 -0.24
CA PRO A 226 -26.77 1.72 0.94
C PRO A 226 -25.65 0.69 1.03
N VAL A 227 -24.48 1.13 1.43
CA VAL A 227 -23.34 0.25 1.73
C VAL A 227 -23.53 -0.35 3.12
N GLN A 228 -23.51 -1.68 3.21
CA GLN A 228 -23.62 -2.35 4.49
C GLN A 228 -22.41 -2.04 5.36
N PRO A 229 -22.60 -1.67 6.64
CA PRO A 229 -21.50 -1.59 7.59
C PRO A 229 -20.77 -2.94 7.64
N CYS A 230 -19.45 -2.89 7.63
CA CYS A 230 -18.61 -4.07 7.79
C CYS A 230 -17.52 -3.76 8.80
N ALA A 231 -17.40 -4.60 9.82
CA ALA A 231 -16.26 -4.56 10.71
C ALA A 231 -15.03 -5.02 9.92
N SER A 232 -14.14 -4.08 9.62
CA SER A 232 -12.84 -4.43 9.03
C SER A 232 -11.99 -5.05 10.12
N SER A 233 -11.80 -6.38 10.09
CA SER A 233 -10.75 -7.02 10.87
C SER A 233 -9.42 -6.88 10.13
N ALA A 234 -8.35 -6.57 10.86
CA ALA A 234 -7.00 -6.59 10.29
C ALA A 234 -6.69 -8.01 9.78
N ALA A 235 -6.14 -8.10 8.57
CA ALA A 235 -5.69 -9.38 8.05
C ALA A 235 -4.57 -9.95 8.95
N LYS A 236 -4.61 -11.25 9.21
CA LYS A 236 -3.62 -11.96 10.03
C LYS A 236 -3.02 -13.12 9.24
N PRO A 237 -1.75 -13.48 9.49
CA PRO A 237 -1.16 -14.70 8.95
C PRO A 237 -2.00 -15.93 9.29
N GLY A 238 -2.05 -16.88 8.37
CA GLY A 238 -2.81 -18.12 8.55
C GLY A 238 -3.20 -18.76 7.22
N LEU A 239 -3.82 -19.93 7.31
CA LEU A 239 -4.40 -20.60 6.15
C LEU A 239 -5.76 -19.99 5.81
N VAL A 240 -5.92 -19.64 4.55
CA VAL A 240 -7.18 -19.18 3.97
C VAL A 240 -7.55 -20.07 2.77
N GLN A 241 -8.76 -19.96 2.27
CA GLN A 241 -9.22 -20.81 1.15
C GLN A 241 -8.31 -20.69 -0.09
N ALA A 242 -7.74 -19.52 -0.35
CA ALA A 242 -6.87 -19.27 -1.49
C ALA A 242 -5.42 -19.79 -1.28
N GLY A 243 -4.99 -20.09 -0.05
CA GLY A 243 -3.63 -20.52 0.26
C GLY A 243 -3.15 -20.13 1.66
N ALA A 244 -1.86 -19.88 1.81
CA ALA A 244 -1.26 -19.42 3.07
C ALA A 244 -0.93 -17.93 3.02
N LEU A 245 -1.49 -17.15 3.95
CA LEU A 245 -1.16 -15.75 4.16
C LEU A 245 -0.02 -15.63 5.16
N VAL A 246 1.09 -14.99 4.78
CA VAL A 246 2.28 -14.81 5.61
C VAL A 246 2.61 -13.33 5.76
N GLY A 247 2.96 -12.91 6.96
CA GLY A 247 3.43 -11.56 7.23
C GLY A 247 4.89 -11.39 6.84
N VAL A 248 5.24 -10.16 6.48
CA VAL A 248 6.60 -9.74 6.16
C VAL A 248 6.95 -8.58 7.09
N GLU A 249 8.02 -8.74 7.86
CA GLU A 249 8.44 -7.74 8.84
C GLU A 249 8.64 -6.36 8.17
N PHE A 250 7.91 -5.35 8.62
CA PHE A 250 7.83 -4.02 8.02
C PHE A 250 7.48 -4.00 6.52
N GLY A 251 7.06 -5.13 5.95
CA GLY A 251 6.86 -5.28 4.51
C GLY A 251 8.15 -5.33 3.71
N GLN A 252 9.30 -5.67 4.31
CA GLN A 252 10.58 -5.81 3.62
C GLN A 252 11.15 -7.21 3.79
N MET A 253 11.65 -7.79 2.69
CA MET A 253 12.27 -9.10 2.69
C MET A 253 13.54 -9.09 1.81
N GLN A 254 14.38 -10.11 2.00
CA GLN A 254 15.47 -10.41 1.10
C GLN A 254 14.94 -11.08 -0.18
N ALA A 255 15.64 -10.92 -1.26
CA ALA A 255 15.29 -11.52 -2.56
C ALA A 255 15.24 -13.04 -2.49
N GLU A 256 16.16 -13.66 -1.73
CA GLU A 256 16.19 -15.11 -1.50
C GLU A 256 14.90 -15.63 -0.83
N THR A 257 14.30 -14.82 0.04
CA THR A 257 13.02 -15.14 0.66
C THR A 257 11.90 -15.19 -0.37
N LEU A 258 11.83 -14.19 -1.27
CA LEU A 258 10.84 -14.20 -2.35
C LEU A 258 11.05 -15.39 -3.31
N GLU A 259 12.32 -15.71 -3.63
CA GLU A 259 12.64 -16.87 -4.47
C GLU A 259 12.24 -18.20 -3.79
N ALA A 260 12.46 -18.33 -2.50
CA ALA A 260 12.04 -19.51 -1.75
C ALA A 260 10.50 -19.64 -1.69
N LEU A 261 9.77 -18.53 -1.51
CA LEU A 261 8.31 -18.51 -1.55
C LEU A 261 7.78 -18.87 -2.96
N ALA A 262 8.42 -18.38 -4.02
CA ALA A 262 8.04 -18.67 -5.41
C ALA A 262 8.08 -20.16 -5.77
N ARG A 263 8.90 -20.95 -5.07
CA ARG A 263 8.97 -22.42 -5.24
C ARG A 263 7.75 -23.14 -4.66
N LEU A 264 6.98 -22.48 -3.79
CA LEU A 264 5.81 -23.06 -3.13
C LEU A 264 4.51 -22.83 -3.90
N GLY A 265 4.45 -21.78 -4.74
CA GLY A 265 3.27 -21.42 -5.51
C GLY A 265 3.36 -20.01 -6.08
N ALA A 266 2.34 -19.62 -6.84
CA ALA A 266 2.19 -18.23 -7.26
C ALA A 266 1.93 -17.33 -6.03
N ILE A 267 2.36 -16.07 -6.12
CA ILE A 267 2.34 -15.14 -4.99
C ILE A 267 1.33 -14.02 -5.26
N ARG A 268 0.43 -13.76 -4.31
CA ARG A 268 -0.37 -12.54 -4.32
C ARG A 268 0.19 -11.54 -3.33
N VAL A 269 0.41 -10.33 -3.84
CA VAL A 269 0.86 -9.20 -3.03
C VAL A 269 -0.35 -8.57 -2.36
N THR A 270 -0.28 -8.36 -1.05
CA THR A 270 -1.40 -7.77 -0.31
C THR A 270 -1.12 -6.33 0.10
N PRO A 271 -2.13 -5.51 0.38
CA PRO A 271 -1.94 -4.15 0.89
C PRO A 271 -1.55 -4.11 2.38
N TRP A 272 -1.50 -5.27 3.04
CA TRP A 272 -1.21 -5.39 4.48
C TRP A 272 0.25 -5.73 4.78
N ARG A 273 1.16 -5.60 3.77
CA ARG A 273 2.57 -6.02 3.87
C ARG A 273 2.72 -7.51 4.16
N MET A 274 1.82 -8.29 3.60
CA MET A 274 1.79 -9.74 3.63
C MET A 274 1.83 -10.27 2.21
N LEU A 275 2.16 -11.53 2.07
CA LEU A 275 2.07 -12.29 0.83
C LEU A 275 1.13 -13.46 1.01
N LEU A 276 0.34 -13.78 -0.01
CA LEU A 276 -0.46 -14.99 -0.05
C LEU A 276 0.17 -15.94 -1.06
N ILE A 277 0.49 -17.16 -0.60
CA ILE A 277 1.05 -18.23 -1.43
C ILE A 277 -0.13 -19.07 -1.89
N GLU A 278 -0.42 -19.00 -3.19
CA GLU A 278 -1.59 -19.69 -3.77
C GLU A 278 -1.51 -21.20 -3.59
N GLY A 279 -2.63 -21.79 -3.21
CA GLY A 279 -2.79 -23.24 -3.11
C GLY A 279 -2.01 -23.90 -1.99
N ALA A 280 -1.21 -23.17 -1.21
CA ALA A 280 -0.49 -23.72 -0.07
C ALA A 280 -1.47 -24.24 0.99
N ARG A 281 -1.26 -25.48 1.44
CA ARG A 281 -2.10 -26.16 2.43
C ARG A 281 -1.48 -26.23 3.83
N GLN A 282 -0.28 -25.67 3.97
CA GLN A 282 0.45 -25.56 5.24
C GLN A 282 1.15 -24.21 5.27
N MET A 283 1.37 -23.68 6.47
CA MET A 283 2.16 -22.49 6.64
C MET A 283 3.62 -22.77 6.25
N PRO A 284 4.25 -21.90 5.43
CA PRO A 284 5.63 -22.13 5.00
C PRO A 284 6.60 -21.96 6.16
N LYS A 285 7.64 -22.80 6.19
CA LYS A 285 8.75 -22.72 7.15
C LYS A 285 9.94 -21.99 6.50
N ILE A 286 9.77 -20.70 6.20
CA ILE A 286 10.80 -19.86 5.58
C ILE A 286 11.24 -18.81 6.60
N PRO A 287 12.55 -18.70 6.89
CA PRO A 287 13.07 -17.69 7.81
C PRO A 287 12.66 -16.27 7.41
N GLY A 288 12.34 -15.43 8.40
CA GLY A 288 11.93 -14.05 8.19
C GLY A 288 10.45 -13.86 7.84
N MET A 289 9.65 -14.95 7.75
CA MET A 289 8.21 -14.87 7.58
C MET A 289 7.49 -14.93 8.93
N ILE A 290 6.50 -14.05 9.09
CA ILE A 290 5.60 -14.07 10.24
C ILE A 290 4.44 -15.01 9.90
N THR A 291 4.34 -16.11 10.63
CA THR A 291 3.31 -17.15 10.44
C THR A 291 2.35 -17.26 11.62
N ASP A 292 2.70 -16.67 12.77
CA ASP A 292 1.85 -16.60 13.95
C ASP A 292 0.90 -15.39 13.80
N PRO A 293 -0.44 -15.59 13.86
CA PRO A 293 -1.42 -14.51 13.79
C PRO A 293 -1.35 -13.52 14.96
N ASP A 294 -0.69 -13.87 16.05
CA ASP A 294 -0.55 -13.04 17.25
C ASP A 294 0.86 -12.49 17.45
N ASP A 295 1.76 -12.69 16.47
CA ASP A 295 3.12 -12.15 16.50
C ASP A 295 3.09 -10.62 16.77
N PRO A 296 3.80 -10.16 17.81
CA PRO A 296 3.80 -8.75 18.17
C PRO A 296 4.33 -7.80 17.08
N MET A 297 5.15 -8.29 16.15
CA MET A 297 5.62 -7.51 15.00
C MET A 297 4.49 -7.04 14.09
N LEU A 298 3.34 -7.71 14.07
CA LEU A 298 2.15 -7.29 13.32
C LEU A 298 1.56 -5.97 13.81
N ARG A 299 1.89 -5.57 15.05
CA ARG A 299 1.47 -4.29 15.64
C ARG A 299 2.43 -3.14 15.32
N VAL A 300 3.58 -3.41 14.71
CA VAL A 300 4.58 -2.38 14.40
C VAL A 300 4.52 -2.00 12.93
N VAL A 301 4.35 -0.72 12.68
CA VAL A 301 4.44 -0.13 11.35
C VAL A 301 5.61 0.84 11.33
N ALA A 302 6.68 0.52 10.61
CA ALA A 302 7.85 1.40 10.51
C ALA A 302 8.21 1.66 9.05
N CYS A 303 8.60 2.90 8.75
CA CYS A 303 9.14 3.25 7.44
C CYS A 303 10.61 2.77 7.33
N THR A 304 11.24 3.01 6.17
CA THR A 304 12.65 2.63 5.97
C THR A 304 13.59 3.28 6.99
N GLY A 305 13.31 4.54 7.41
CA GLY A 305 14.18 5.25 8.34
C GLY A 305 15.55 5.63 7.75
N ALA A 306 16.41 6.24 8.56
CA ALA A 306 17.79 6.49 8.20
C ALA A 306 18.61 5.18 8.31
N PRO A 307 19.67 4.98 7.50
CA PRO A 307 20.14 5.84 6.41
C PRO A 307 19.41 5.60 5.07
N GLY A 308 18.54 4.60 4.96
CA GLY A 308 17.90 4.19 3.70
C GLY A 308 16.87 5.19 3.14
N CYS A 309 16.49 6.23 3.91
CA CYS A 309 15.67 7.33 3.46
C CYS A 309 16.35 8.66 3.75
N LEU A 310 16.61 9.46 2.70
CA LEU A 310 17.29 10.77 2.79
C LEU A 310 16.54 11.81 3.64
N GLN A 311 15.25 11.62 3.88
CA GLN A 311 14.41 12.54 4.66
C GLN A 311 14.25 12.08 6.13
N ALA A 312 14.75 10.92 6.48
CA ALA A 312 14.62 10.39 7.83
C ALA A 312 15.73 10.91 8.75
N HIS A 313 15.36 11.26 9.96
CA HIS A 313 16.28 11.76 10.97
C HIS A 313 16.93 10.64 11.80
N GLN A 314 16.23 9.52 12.02
CA GLN A 314 16.67 8.41 12.85
C GLN A 314 16.38 7.05 12.18
N PRO A 315 17.10 5.96 12.57
CA PRO A 315 16.68 4.59 12.30
C PRO A 315 15.32 4.30 12.97
N THR A 316 14.46 3.53 12.30
CA THR A 316 13.10 3.27 12.80
C THR A 316 12.85 1.80 13.11
N ARG A 317 13.39 0.89 12.30
CA ARG A 317 13.03 -0.52 12.33
C ARG A 317 13.62 -1.27 13.51
N ASP A 318 14.87 -0.99 13.89
CA ASP A 318 15.53 -1.62 15.05
C ASP A 318 14.82 -1.25 16.35
N LEU A 319 14.41 0.03 16.47
CA LEU A 319 13.58 0.47 17.57
C LEU A 319 12.23 -0.27 17.56
N GLY A 320 11.63 -0.44 16.39
CA GLY A 320 10.38 -1.18 16.22
C GLY A 320 10.46 -2.63 16.67
N ARG A 321 11.53 -3.36 16.30
CA ARG A 321 11.78 -4.74 16.74
C ARG A 321 11.90 -4.83 18.26
N ALA A 322 12.70 -3.94 18.83
CA ALA A 322 12.95 -3.93 20.27
C ALA A 322 11.68 -3.60 21.08
N LEU A 323 10.77 -2.78 20.53
CA LEU A 323 9.52 -2.39 21.18
C LEU A 323 8.38 -3.40 20.97
N ALA A 324 8.39 -4.18 19.91
CA ALA A 324 7.30 -5.09 19.55
C ALA A 324 6.77 -5.96 20.72
N PRO A 325 7.62 -6.60 21.56
CA PRO A 325 7.16 -7.45 22.67
C PRO A 325 6.34 -6.71 23.73
N TYR A 326 6.48 -5.40 23.82
CA TYR A 326 5.80 -4.57 24.85
C TYR A 326 4.48 -3.97 24.35
N LEU A 327 4.11 -4.19 23.10
CA LEU A 327 2.96 -3.52 22.47
C LEU A 327 1.66 -4.32 22.66
N THR A 328 0.62 -3.63 23.11
CA THR A 328 -0.76 -4.11 23.09
C THR A 328 -1.59 -3.50 21.97
N GLN A 329 -1.14 -2.37 21.40
CA GLN A 329 -1.79 -1.62 20.33
C GLN A 329 -0.81 -1.32 19.19
N THR A 330 -1.32 -0.80 18.07
CA THR A 330 -0.48 -0.45 16.92
C THR A 330 0.45 0.72 17.24
N LEU A 331 1.73 0.52 16.96
CA LEU A 331 2.78 1.53 17.00
C LEU A 331 3.21 1.89 15.57
N HIS A 332 3.13 3.16 15.22
CA HIS A 332 3.74 3.70 14.00
C HIS A 332 5.06 4.41 14.32
N ILE A 333 6.15 4.03 13.67
CA ILE A 333 7.46 4.70 13.78
C ILE A 333 7.80 5.33 12.44
N SER A 334 7.81 6.64 12.38
CA SER A 334 8.10 7.42 11.18
C SER A 334 9.46 8.11 11.28
N GLY A 335 10.27 8.00 10.23
CA GLY A 335 11.56 8.68 10.13
C GLY A 335 11.48 10.21 9.96
N CYS A 336 10.30 10.76 9.68
CA CYS A 336 10.01 12.19 9.55
C CYS A 336 8.49 12.43 9.61
N THR A 337 8.05 13.68 9.61
CA THR A 337 6.63 14.09 9.68
C THR A 337 5.77 13.65 8.47
N LYS A 338 6.36 13.10 7.41
CA LYS A 338 5.64 12.65 6.21
C LYS A 338 4.74 11.42 6.44
N GLY A 339 5.07 10.54 7.40
CA GLY A 339 4.24 9.39 7.76
C GLY A 339 4.06 8.35 6.64
N CYS A 340 5.07 8.12 5.80
CA CYS A 340 4.95 7.29 4.58
C CYS A 340 4.47 5.87 4.84
N ALA A 341 4.82 5.29 5.99
CA ALA A 341 4.46 3.93 6.33
C ALA A 341 3.00 3.79 6.75
N HIS A 342 2.44 4.82 7.39
CA HIS A 342 1.04 4.88 7.80
C HIS A 342 0.57 6.33 7.82
N PRO A 343 -0.13 6.81 6.78
CA PRO A 343 -0.56 8.20 6.69
C PRO A 343 -1.73 8.55 7.63
N GLY A 344 -2.49 7.55 8.07
CA GLY A 344 -3.61 7.71 8.99
C GLY A 344 -3.19 7.82 10.46
N PRO A 345 -4.13 8.11 11.38
CA PRO A 345 -3.88 8.09 12.81
C PRO A 345 -3.64 6.67 13.32
N THR A 346 -2.78 6.55 14.34
CA THR A 346 -2.57 5.32 15.13
C THR A 346 -2.71 5.61 16.61
N ALA A 347 -2.88 4.57 17.41
CA ALA A 347 -2.93 4.73 18.88
C ALA A 347 -1.66 5.43 19.40
N THR A 348 -0.50 5.05 18.87
CA THR A 348 0.79 5.66 19.20
C THR A 348 1.63 5.85 17.94
N THR A 349 2.15 7.06 17.73
CA THR A 349 3.11 7.37 16.65
C THR A 349 4.37 7.95 17.26
N LEU A 350 5.53 7.40 16.87
CA LEU A 350 6.85 7.98 17.13
C LEU A 350 7.34 8.64 15.83
N VAL A 351 7.69 9.91 15.89
CA VAL A 351 8.23 10.67 14.76
C VAL A 351 9.67 11.05 15.04
N ALA A 352 10.57 10.59 14.19
CA ALA A 352 11.99 10.91 14.34
C ALA A 352 12.26 12.40 14.08
N THR A 353 13.06 12.98 14.93
CA THR A 353 13.62 14.34 14.87
C THR A 353 15.15 14.27 14.85
N PRO A 354 15.87 15.36 14.58
CA PRO A 354 17.33 15.36 14.63
C PRO A 354 17.92 14.92 15.97
N THR A 355 17.18 15.09 17.08
CA THR A 355 17.66 14.83 18.45
C THR A 355 17.05 13.59 19.10
N GLY A 356 16.05 12.93 18.46
CA GLY A 356 15.35 11.78 19.05
C GLY A 356 14.04 11.51 18.38
N PHE A 357 12.99 11.26 19.17
CA PHE A 357 11.64 10.96 18.70
C PHE A 357 10.61 11.81 19.46
N ASP A 358 9.65 12.32 18.72
CA ASP A 358 8.44 12.91 19.27
C ASP A 358 7.35 11.85 19.38
N LEU A 359 6.67 11.78 20.52
CA LEU A 359 5.57 10.85 20.78
C LEU A 359 4.23 11.53 20.55
N ILE A 360 3.43 10.98 19.66
CA ILE A 360 2.07 11.43 19.31
C ILE A 360 1.07 10.37 19.77
N ARG A 361 -0.03 10.79 20.39
CA ARG A 361 -1.15 9.95 20.81
C ARG A 361 -2.33 10.11 19.86
N HIS A 362 -2.96 9.00 19.48
CA HIS A 362 -4.16 8.96 18.64
C HIS A 362 -4.08 9.88 17.41
N GLY A 363 -2.90 9.98 16.79
CA GLY A 363 -2.61 10.89 15.70
C GLY A 363 -1.70 10.29 14.63
N ASN A 364 -1.62 10.99 13.50
CA ASN A 364 -0.66 10.70 12.44
C ASN A 364 0.67 11.42 12.68
N ALA A 365 1.66 11.17 11.81
CA ALA A 365 3.02 11.72 11.96
C ALA A 365 3.12 13.26 11.84
N ALA A 366 2.06 13.96 11.49
CA ALA A 366 2.02 15.42 11.39
C ALA A 366 1.21 16.07 12.55
N ALA A 367 0.64 15.26 13.45
CA ALA A 367 -0.13 15.76 14.58
C ALA A 367 0.79 16.32 15.67
N MET A 368 0.20 17.08 16.59
CA MET A 368 0.93 17.66 17.75
C MET A 368 1.45 16.54 18.67
N PRO A 369 2.72 16.57 19.03
CA PRO A 369 3.29 15.59 19.96
C PRO A 369 2.81 15.82 21.41
N ALA A 370 2.59 14.71 22.11
CA ALA A 370 2.35 14.71 23.55
C ALA A 370 3.65 14.83 24.34
N LEU A 371 4.75 14.26 23.81
CA LEU A 371 6.09 14.37 24.37
C LEU A 371 7.10 14.59 23.24
N ASN A 372 8.13 15.38 23.50
CA ASN A 372 9.13 15.75 22.51
C ASN A 372 10.53 15.24 22.88
N GLY A 373 11.32 14.92 21.87
CA GLY A 373 12.76 14.74 21.97
C GLY A 373 13.22 13.50 22.77
N LEU A 374 12.39 12.47 22.86
CA LEU A 374 12.73 11.22 23.55
C LEU A 374 13.85 10.49 22.79
N SER A 375 14.92 10.12 23.45
CA SER A 375 15.94 9.24 22.86
C SER A 375 15.41 7.81 22.74
N ALA A 376 15.94 7.05 21.77
CA ALA A 376 15.62 5.63 21.65
C ALA A 376 15.94 4.85 22.93
N ALA A 377 17.01 5.21 23.61
CA ALA A 377 17.40 4.58 24.88
C ALA A 377 16.36 4.82 26.00
N GLU A 378 15.84 6.04 26.13
CA GLU A 378 14.79 6.37 27.11
C GLU A 378 13.51 5.61 26.82
N ILE A 379 13.10 5.50 25.55
CA ILE A 379 11.91 4.76 25.15
C ILE A 379 12.09 3.26 25.46
N LEU A 380 13.25 2.68 25.18
CA LEU A 380 13.54 1.27 25.46
C LEU A 380 13.67 0.96 26.96
N ALA A 381 14.20 1.91 27.76
CA ALA A 381 14.27 1.77 29.19
C ALA A 381 12.88 1.85 29.88
N ARG A 382 11.93 2.50 29.21
CA ARG A 382 10.58 2.75 29.73
C ARG A 382 9.50 2.57 28.66
N PRO A 383 9.33 1.35 28.10
CA PRO A 383 8.41 1.11 26.98
C PRO A 383 6.94 1.39 27.34
N GLN A 384 6.56 1.35 28.65
CA GLN A 384 5.23 1.72 29.13
C GLN A 384 4.84 3.17 28.80
N ILE A 385 5.81 4.06 28.51
CA ILE A 385 5.53 5.43 28.06
C ILE A 385 4.68 5.44 26.78
N LEU A 386 4.71 4.36 26.00
CA LEU A 386 3.92 4.23 24.77
C LEU A 386 2.43 4.01 25.05
N THR A 387 2.06 3.52 26.23
CA THR A 387 0.69 3.17 26.62
C THR A 387 0.14 4.00 27.78
N GLU A 388 1.01 4.73 28.50
CA GLU A 388 0.58 5.61 29.61
C GLU A 388 -0.36 6.70 29.09
N ILE A 389 -1.53 6.81 29.71
CA ILE A 389 -2.45 7.93 29.48
C ILE A 389 -1.88 9.10 30.28
N THR A 390 -1.39 10.14 29.58
CA THR A 390 -1.05 11.41 30.23
C THR A 390 -2.36 12.01 30.76
N THR A 391 -2.57 11.93 32.06
CA THR A 391 -3.69 12.61 32.79
C THR A 391 -3.49 14.12 32.76
#